data_0e65250031ad1cee2d7cfabde1b29cfd
#
_entry.id   0e65250031ad1cee2d7cfabde1b29cfd
#
_cell.length_a   1.000
_cell.length_b   1.000
_cell.length_c   1.000
_cell.angle_alpha   90.00
_cell.angle_beta   90.00
_cell.angle_gamma   90.00
#
_symmetry.space_group_name_H-M   'P 1'
#
loop_
_entity.id
_entity.type
_entity.pdbx_description
1 polymer ?
#
loop_
_entity_poly.entity_id
_entity_poly.type
_entity_poly.pdbx_seq_one_letter_code
_entity_poly.pdbx_strand_id
1 'polypeptide(L)'
;MTMTDGPASGSARPAGSPAGGRQAFLPSDIDPTVFDEAFLRQLERLLLLLRAPVRGGLKGGRRSVKRGQSVEFADYREYSLGDDLRQLDWNVLARLEKLFVKLFIEEEDVTITILLDGSASMATGRPDKLQFAKRAAAALGYIGLASEDKVSVSVLGGRTARRRTALRGSGRALRLLSELSAIDAADGPTDLVAAARHAAAQLSGRGVIVLISDLLDPAADKVIRELASTRSELIVLHVLSPDELDPPLEVNAGTGPNWLEVK
;
A
#
# COMPACT_ATOMS: atom_id res chain seq x y z
N MET A 1 2.90 79.07 37.09
CA MET A 1 4.04 79.54 36.30
C MET A 1 5.00 78.37 36.20
N THR A 2 5.42 78.06 35.04
CA THR A 2 6.33 77.01 34.57
C THR A 2 5.72 75.60 34.30
N MET A 3 5.46 75.38 33.01
CA MET A 3 5.30 74.11 32.33
C MET A 3 6.62 73.35 32.27
N THR A 4 6.55 72.05 32.38
CA THR A 4 7.62 71.16 31.86
C THR A 4 6.96 69.97 31.16
N ASP A 5 7.22 69.96 29.86
CA ASP A 5 6.95 68.88 28.96
C ASP A 5 7.67 67.60 29.35
N GLY A 6 7.02 66.46 29.30
CA GLY A 6 7.60 65.12 29.40
C GLY A 6 7.41 64.41 28.06
N PRO A 7 8.41 63.66 27.57
CA PRO A 7 8.38 63.11 26.24
C PRO A 7 7.56 61.80 26.13
N ALA A 8 6.93 61.67 24.98
CA ALA A 8 6.14 60.54 24.54
C ALA A 8 6.97 59.24 24.45
N SER A 9 6.52 58.18 25.15
CA SER A 9 7.01 56.81 24.98
C SER A 9 6.41 56.17 23.75
N GLY A 10 7.25 56.06 22.70
CA GLY A 10 6.90 55.30 21.53
C GLY A 10 6.86 53.79 21.80
N SER A 11 5.70 53.21 21.76
CA SER A 11 5.51 51.74 21.84
C SER A 11 5.99 51.13 20.51
N ALA A 12 7.10 50.44 20.57
CA ALA A 12 7.57 49.58 19.48
C ALA A 12 6.63 48.39 19.31
N ARG A 13 6.01 48.25 18.12
CA ARG A 13 5.28 47.06 17.70
C ARG A 13 6.27 45.88 17.61
N PRO A 14 5.94 44.70 18.16
CA PRO A 14 6.74 43.52 17.90
C PRO A 14 6.59 43.14 16.42
N ALA A 15 7.72 42.86 15.78
CA ALA A 15 7.85 42.38 14.41
C ALA A 15 7.03 41.08 14.24
N GLY A 16 6.32 41.00 13.12
CA GLY A 16 5.46 39.89 12.78
C GLY A 16 6.23 38.56 12.74
N SER A 17 5.65 37.54 13.30
CA SER A 17 6.06 36.15 13.14
C SER A 17 6.09 35.76 11.67
N PRO A 18 7.10 34.96 11.24
CA PRO A 18 7.18 34.49 9.87
C PRO A 18 6.01 33.56 9.56
N ALA A 19 5.50 33.71 8.35
CA ALA A 19 4.40 33.03 7.72
C ALA A 19 4.22 31.56 8.17
N GLY A 20 3.04 31.30 8.73
CA GLY A 20 2.56 29.95 9.01
C GLY A 20 2.57 29.12 7.74
N GLY A 21 3.46 28.13 7.68
CA GLY A 21 3.36 27.05 6.73
C GLY A 21 1.96 26.47 6.80
N ARG A 22 1.34 26.24 5.65
CA ARG A 22 0.04 25.56 5.57
C ARG A 22 0.19 24.21 6.26
N GLN A 23 -0.26 24.09 7.50
CA GLN A 23 -0.46 22.80 8.15
C GLN A 23 -1.44 22.05 7.22
N ALA A 24 -0.98 20.97 6.62
CA ALA A 24 -1.87 20.07 5.93
C ALA A 24 -2.90 19.59 6.97
N PHE A 25 -4.16 19.99 6.78
CA PHE A 25 -5.24 19.64 7.69
C PHE A 25 -5.53 18.15 7.48
N LEU A 26 -4.86 17.29 8.23
CA LEU A 26 -5.16 15.87 8.24
C LEU A 26 -6.56 15.68 8.87
N PRO A 27 -7.41 14.84 8.26
CA PRO A 27 -8.63 14.41 8.90
C PRO A 27 -8.34 13.85 10.30
N SER A 28 -9.26 14.08 11.23
CA SER A 28 -9.10 13.69 12.66
C SER A 28 -8.99 12.17 12.88
N ASP A 29 -9.33 11.38 11.88
CA ASP A 29 -9.27 9.93 11.87
C ASP A 29 -7.92 9.35 11.36
N ILE A 30 -6.96 10.23 11.03
CA ILE A 30 -5.60 9.85 10.67
C ILE A 30 -4.67 10.13 11.84
N ASP A 31 -4.01 9.09 12.33
CA ASP A 31 -3.06 9.19 13.44
C ASP A 31 -1.77 9.92 13.00
N PRO A 32 -1.50 11.13 13.53
CA PRO A 32 -0.31 11.88 13.16
C PRO A 32 1.00 11.26 13.68
N THR A 33 0.93 10.33 14.63
CA THR A 33 2.13 9.62 15.11
C THR A 33 2.58 8.55 14.11
N VAL A 34 1.63 7.99 13.36
CA VAL A 34 1.91 7.03 12.28
C VAL A 34 2.19 7.76 10.97
N PHE A 35 1.38 8.75 10.60
CA PHE A 35 1.45 9.47 9.34
C PHE A 35 1.75 10.95 9.57
N ASP A 36 2.99 11.24 9.95
CA ASP A 36 3.47 12.60 10.17
C ASP A 36 3.57 13.39 8.85
N GLU A 37 3.71 14.69 8.97
CA GLU A 37 3.80 15.58 7.82
C GLU A 37 5.03 15.28 6.94
N ALA A 38 6.12 14.78 7.53
CA ALA A 38 7.31 14.40 6.79
C ALA A 38 7.03 13.19 5.89
N PHE A 39 6.31 12.19 6.40
CA PHE A 39 5.89 11.02 5.64
C PHE A 39 4.95 11.41 4.50
N LEU A 40 3.97 12.27 4.75
CA LEU A 40 3.05 12.73 3.72
C LEU A 40 3.76 13.46 2.59
N ARG A 41 4.73 14.30 2.90
CA ARG A 41 5.59 14.95 1.89
C ARG A 41 6.41 13.92 1.08
N GLN A 42 6.85 12.83 1.71
CA GLN A 42 7.53 11.75 1.01
C GLN A 42 6.58 11.01 0.05
N LEU A 43 5.33 10.77 0.45
CA LEU A 43 4.32 10.16 -0.43
C LEU A 43 4.03 11.04 -1.65
N GLU A 44 3.86 12.35 -1.46
CA GLU A 44 3.66 13.29 -2.56
C GLU A 44 4.85 13.30 -3.52
N ARG A 45 6.06 13.29 -2.98
CA ARG A 45 7.29 13.23 -3.77
C ARG A 45 7.40 11.94 -4.57
N LEU A 46 7.02 10.81 -3.96
CA LEU A 46 6.96 9.52 -4.63
C LEU A 46 5.99 9.55 -5.81
N LEU A 47 4.82 10.17 -5.65
CA LEU A 47 3.86 10.35 -6.72
C LEU A 47 4.43 11.16 -7.89
N LEU A 48 5.14 12.25 -7.60
CA LEU A 48 5.79 13.06 -8.63
C LEU A 48 6.83 12.25 -9.42
N LEU A 49 7.60 11.41 -8.74
CA LEU A 49 8.58 10.52 -9.38
C LEU A 49 7.90 9.48 -10.29
N LEU A 50 6.77 8.91 -9.86
CA LEU A 50 6.01 7.94 -10.66
C LEU A 50 5.34 8.56 -11.90
N ARG A 51 4.96 9.84 -11.81
CA ARG A 51 4.36 10.59 -12.93
C ARG A 51 5.40 11.18 -13.87
N ALA A 52 6.67 11.21 -13.49
CA ALA A 52 7.74 11.69 -14.36
C ALA A 52 7.88 10.75 -15.56
N PRO A 53 7.89 11.26 -16.81
CA PRO A 53 8.13 10.43 -17.98
C PRO A 53 9.54 9.83 -17.87
N VAL A 54 9.63 8.51 -17.78
CA VAL A 54 10.91 7.80 -17.81
C VAL A 54 11.54 8.05 -19.18
N ARG A 55 12.51 8.96 -19.25
CA ARG A 55 13.33 9.18 -20.44
C ARG A 55 14.30 7.99 -20.56
N GLY A 56 13.97 7.05 -21.41
CA GLY A 56 14.86 5.94 -21.74
C GLY A 56 14.20 4.57 -21.62
N GLY A 57 13.59 4.15 -22.65
CA GLY A 57 13.51 2.83 -23.23
C GLY A 57 13.39 1.58 -22.34
N LEU A 58 12.41 1.48 -21.49
CA LEU A 58 11.78 0.20 -21.18
C LEU A 58 10.29 0.40 -21.37
N LYS A 59 9.83 0.05 -22.58
CA LYS A 59 8.40 -0.08 -22.89
C LYS A 59 7.85 -1.34 -22.20
N GLY A 60 7.78 -1.29 -20.88
CA GLY A 60 6.85 -2.07 -20.08
C GLY A 60 5.66 -1.15 -19.82
N GLY A 61 4.91 -0.85 -20.85
CA GLY A 61 3.86 0.14 -20.75
C GLY A 61 2.64 -0.43 -20.07
N ARG A 62 2.48 -0.19 -18.77
CA ARG A 62 1.16 -0.02 -18.21
C ARG A 62 0.66 1.35 -18.67
N ARG A 63 0.04 1.41 -19.83
CA ARG A 63 -0.73 2.57 -20.25
C ARG A 63 -1.99 2.59 -19.36
N SER A 64 -2.05 3.53 -18.44
CA SER A 64 -3.30 3.93 -17.81
C SER A 64 -4.21 4.50 -18.90
N VAL A 65 -5.13 3.71 -19.40
CA VAL A 65 -6.19 4.16 -20.28
C VAL A 65 -7.35 4.65 -19.42
N LYS A 66 -7.74 5.91 -19.64
CA LYS A 66 -8.95 6.51 -19.06
C LYS A 66 -10.14 5.61 -19.34
N ARG A 67 -10.89 5.30 -18.30
CA ARG A 67 -12.11 4.53 -18.29
C ARG A 67 -13.16 5.10 -19.26
N GLY A 68 -13.35 4.44 -20.34
CA GLY A 68 -14.52 4.38 -21.17
C GLY A 68 -14.46 3.00 -21.80
N GLN A 69 -15.54 2.30 -21.92
CA GLN A 69 -15.68 0.96 -22.49
C GLN A 69 -14.96 0.79 -23.85
N SER A 70 -13.67 0.91 -23.88
CA SER A 70 -12.86 0.76 -25.05
C SER A 70 -11.87 -0.36 -24.76
N VAL A 71 -12.28 -1.53 -25.13
CA VAL A 71 -11.38 -2.65 -25.38
C VAL A 71 -10.35 -2.10 -26.37
N GLU A 72 -9.11 -1.87 -25.91
CA GLU A 72 -8.09 -1.27 -26.77
C GLU A 72 -7.76 -2.26 -27.88
N PHE A 73 -7.90 -1.82 -29.13
CA PHE A 73 -7.55 -2.60 -30.30
C PHE A 73 -6.06 -2.96 -30.23
N ALA A 74 -5.77 -4.26 -30.23
CA ALA A 74 -4.40 -4.76 -30.15
C ALA A 74 -3.81 -5.01 -31.54
N ASP A 75 -4.47 -5.83 -32.35
CA ASP A 75 -3.97 -6.29 -33.63
C ASP A 75 -5.08 -6.96 -34.46
N TYR A 76 -4.78 -7.28 -35.70
CA TYR A 76 -5.61 -8.10 -36.54
C TYR A 76 -5.02 -9.51 -36.64
N ARG A 77 -5.87 -10.51 -36.54
CA ARG A 77 -5.53 -11.90 -36.85
C ARG A 77 -6.41 -12.41 -37.99
N GLU A 78 -5.84 -13.22 -38.91
CA GLU A 78 -6.66 -13.89 -39.90
C GLU A 78 -7.69 -14.81 -39.20
N TYR A 79 -8.91 -14.80 -39.70
CA TYR A 79 -10.01 -15.61 -39.20
C TYR A 79 -9.68 -17.09 -39.32
N SER A 80 -9.95 -17.83 -38.26
CA SER A 80 -9.91 -19.29 -38.24
C SER A 80 -11.30 -19.86 -37.94
N LEU A 81 -11.61 -21.03 -38.51
CA LEU A 81 -12.89 -21.70 -38.27
C LEU A 81 -13.12 -21.88 -36.74
N GLY A 82 -14.22 -21.28 -36.25
CA GLY A 82 -14.59 -21.29 -34.82
C GLY A 82 -14.43 -19.96 -34.11
N ASP A 83 -13.83 -18.92 -34.75
CA ASP A 83 -13.73 -17.59 -34.19
C ASP A 83 -15.10 -16.89 -34.14
N ASP A 84 -15.27 -15.98 -33.18
CA ASP A 84 -16.52 -15.21 -33.02
C ASP A 84 -16.69 -14.18 -34.15
N LEU A 85 -17.70 -14.40 -34.97
CA LEU A 85 -18.01 -13.53 -36.11
C LEU A 85 -18.34 -12.07 -35.74
N ARG A 86 -18.63 -11.81 -34.45
CA ARG A 86 -18.90 -10.45 -33.94
C ARG A 86 -17.62 -9.60 -33.89
N GLN A 87 -16.45 -10.23 -33.86
CA GLN A 87 -15.15 -9.56 -33.82
C GLN A 87 -14.56 -9.38 -35.22
N LEU A 88 -15.28 -9.76 -36.26
CA LEU A 88 -14.85 -9.63 -37.65
C LEU A 88 -14.86 -8.17 -38.09
N ASP A 89 -13.78 -7.70 -38.71
CA ASP A 89 -13.74 -6.37 -39.30
C ASP A 89 -14.23 -6.37 -40.76
N TRP A 90 -15.49 -6.01 -40.93
CA TRP A 90 -16.14 -5.93 -42.25
C TRP A 90 -15.51 -4.87 -43.17
N ASN A 91 -14.87 -3.83 -42.60
CA ASN A 91 -14.17 -2.82 -43.43
C ASN A 91 -12.88 -3.34 -44.01
N VAL A 92 -12.17 -4.19 -43.26
CA VAL A 92 -10.95 -4.84 -43.74
C VAL A 92 -11.30 -5.88 -44.80
N LEU A 93 -12.37 -6.65 -44.58
CA LEU A 93 -12.87 -7.59 -45.60
C LEU A 93 -13.20 -6.90 -46.90
N ALA A 94 -13.88 -5.76 -46.87
CA ALA A 94 -14.26 -5.01 -48.08
C ALA A 94 -13.06 -4.45 -48.85
N ARG A 95 -11.91 -4.25 -48.19
CA ARG A 95 -10.70 -3.70 -48.82
C ARG A 95 -9.68 -4.74 -49.26
N LEU A 96 -9.52 -5.79 -48.46
CA LEU A 96 -8.46 -6.77 -48.65
C LEU A 96 -8.96 -8.15 -49.11
N GLU A 97 -10.29 -8.32 -49.18
CA GLU A 97 -10.94 -9.61 -49.52
C GLU A 97 -10.52 -10.77 -48.62
N LYS A 98 -10.04 -10.44 -47.40
CA LYS A 98 -9.61 -11.40 -46.40
C LYS A 98 -10.35 -11.17 -45.09
N LEU A 99 -10.70 -12.25 -44.41
CA LEU A 99 -11.37 -12.21 -43.10
C LEU A 99 -10.34 -11.97 -41.99
N PHE A 100 -10.48 -10.87 -41.26
CA PHE A 100 -9.68 -10.55 -40.07
C PHE A 100 -10.56 -10.39 -38.86
N VAL A 101 -10.10 -10.92 -37.73
CA VAL A 101 -10.68 -10.77 -36.42
C VAL A 101 -9.89 -9.71 -35.66
N LYS A 102 -10.59 -8.76 -35.07
CA LYS A 102 -9.99 -7.77 -34.16
C LYS A 102 -9.58 -8.46 -32.88
N LEU A 103 -8.31 -8.41 -32.56
CA LEU A 103 -7.80 -8.78 -31.25
C LEU A 103 -7.86 -7.56 -30.36
N PHE A 104 -8.39 -7.75 -29.18
CA PHE A 104 -8.49 -6.71 -28.17
C PHE A 104 -7.60 -7.10 -26.98
N ILE A 105 -6.92 -6.13 -26.41
CA ILE A 105 -6.25 -6.31 -25.11
C ILE A 105 -7.33 -6.13 -24.05
N GLU A 106 -7.66 -7.20 -23.37
CA GLU A 106 -8.46 -7.13 -22.17
C GLU A 106 -7.52 -6.67 -21.03
N GLU A 107 -7.60 -5.40 -20.63
CA GLU A 107 -6.88 -4.92 -19.45
C GLU A 107 -7.52 -5.56 -18.22
N GLU A 108 -6.93 -6.62 -17.73
CA GLU A 108 -7.30 -7.17 -16.42
C GLU A 108 -6.94 -6.13 -15.35
N ASP A 109 -7.93 -5.65 -14.62
CA ASP A 109 -7.74 -4.79 -13.45
C ASP A 109 -6.84 -5.51 -12.44
N VAL A 110 -5.62 -5.03 -12.25
CA VAL A 110 -4.73 -5.60 -11.25
C VAL A 110 -5.25 -5.24 -9.86
N THR A 111 -5.44 -6.26 -9.04
CA THR A 111 -5.80 -6.07 -7.64
C THR A 111 -4.56 -6.22 -6.77
N ILE A 112 -4.20 -5.16 -6.05
CA ILE A 112 -3.14 -5.18 -5.06
C ILE A 112 -3.79 -5.44 -3.70
N THR A 113 -3.48 -6.59 -3.11
CA THR A 113 -3.97 -6.96 -1.77
C THR A 113 -2.81 -6.89 -0.77
N ILE A 114 -2.87 -5.94 0.13
CA ILE A 114 -1.91 -5.77 1.21
C ILE A 114 -2.43 -6.56 2.42
N LEU A 115 -1.67 -7.56 2.82
CA LEU A 115 -1.91 -8.36 4.02
C LEU A 115 -0.95 -7.89 5.11
N LEU A 116 -1.48 -7.24 6.13
CA LEU A 116 -0.70 -6.73 7.24
C LEU A 116 -0.86 -7.67 8.42
N ASP A 117 0.26 -8.15 8.92
CA ASP A 117 0.31 -8.95 10.14
C ASP A 117 -0.04 -8.06 11.33
N GLY A 118 -1.09 -8.41 12.02
CA GLY A 118 -1.57 -7.73 13.22
C GLY A 118 -1.31 -8.54 14.48
N SER A 119 -0.37 -9.50 14.48
CA SER A 119 0.01 -10.25 15.68
C SER A 119 0.63 -9.35 16.74
N ALA A 120 0.61 -9.79 17.99
CA ALA A 120 1.17 -9.04 19.11
C ALA A 120 2.67 -8.77 18.97
N SER A 121 3.42 -9.64 18.28
CA SER A 121 4.85 -9.45 18.01
C SER A 121 5.11 -8.19 17.17
N MET A 122 4.19 -7.82 16.28
CA MET A 122 4.29 -6.61 15.46
C MET A 122 4.22 -5.31 16.27
N ALA A 123 3.63 -5.33 17.46
CA ALA A 123 3.57 -4.17 18.37
C ALA A 123 4.83 -4.01 19.22
N THR A 124 5.87 -4.83 18.98
CA THR A 124 7.13 -4.77 19.72
C THR A 124 8.25 -4.18 18.88
N GLY A 125 9.36 -3.83 19.54
CA GLY A 125 10.54 -3.24 18.90
C GLY A 125 10.58 -1.71 18.97
N ARG A 126 11.77 -1.15 18.70
CA ARG A 126 12.00 0.29 18.63
C ARG A 126 12.79 0.63 17.36
N PRO A 127 12.21 1.31 16.34
CA PRO A 127 10.81 1.76 16.29
C PRO A 127 9.80 0.59 16.21
N ASP A 128 8.54 0.87 16.54
CA ASP A 128 7.42 -0.07 16.49
C ASP A 128 7.24 -0.63 15.06
N LYS A 129 7.31 -1.96 14.94
CA LYS A 129 7.22 -2.68 13.64
C LYS A 129 5.86 -2.44 12.97
N LEU A 130 4.77 -2.39 13.76
CA LEU A 130 3.44 -2.17 13.22
C LEU A 130 3.31 -0.77 12.60
N GLN A 131 3.88 0.26 13.23
CA GLN A 131 3.90 1.61 12.65
C GLN A 131 4.68 1.65 11.34
N PHE A 132 5.85 1.01 11.28
CA PHE A 132 6.60 0.89 10.04
C PHE A 132 5.81 0.15 8.97
N ALA A 133 5.16 -0.97 9.32
CA ALA A 133 4.34 -1.78 8.43
C ALA A 133 3.14 -0.96 7.88
N LYS A 134 2.48 -0.15 8.71
CA LYS A 134 1.42 0.78 8.27
C LYS A 134 1.95 1.80 7.27
N ARG A 135 3.14 2.39 7.50
CA ARG A 135 3.77 3.33 6.57
C ARG A 135 4.13 2.66 5.24
N ALA A 136 4.70 1.45 5.28
CA ALA A 136 5.00 0.68 4.08
C ALA A 136 3.72 0.33 3.29
N ALA A 137 2.66 -0.12 3.98
CA ALA A 137 1.36 -0.38 3.39
C ALA A 137 0.75 0.87 2.75
N ALA A 138 0.86 2.03 3.42
CA ALA A 138 0.40 3.30 2.89
C ALA A 138 1.13 3.70 1.60
N ALA A 139 2.47 3.56 1.58
CA ALA A 139 3.28 3.88 0.40
C ALA A 139 2.93 2.99 -0.80
N LEU A 140 2.87 1.67 -0.58
CA LEU A 140 2.52 0.69 -1.63
C LEU A 140 1.08 0.87 -2.12
N GLY A 141 0.14 1.06 -1.20
CA GLY A 141 -1.26 1.30 -1.54
C GLY A 141 -1.45 2.62 -2.28
N TYR A 142 -0.69 3.67 -1.91
CA TYR A 142 -0.74 4.96 -2.59
C TYR A 142 -0.23 4.86 -4.04
N ILE A 143 0.84 4.10 -4.27
CA ILE A 143 1.36 3.80 -5.62
C ILE A 143 0.27 3.10 -6.45
N GLY A 144 -0.36 2.07 -5.91
CA GLY A 144 -1.43 1.35 -6.60
C GLY A 144 -2.62 2.26 -6.94
N LEU A 145 -3.08 3.07 -5.97
CA LEU A 145 -4.16 4.03 -6.20
C LEU A 145 -3.80 5.09 -7.25
N ALA A 146 -2.53 5.53 -7.28
CA ALA A 146 -2.04 6.48 -8.27
C ALA A 146 -1.96 5.89 -9.69
N SER A 147 -1.78 4.58 -9.77
CA SER A 147 -1.80 3.80 -11.03
C SER A 147 -3.21 3.35 -11.43
N GLU A 148 -4.25 3.81 -10.73
CA GLU A 148 -5.66 3.42 -10.92
C GLU A 148 -5.92 1.93 -10.66
N ASP A 149 -5.00 1.22 -10.02
CA ASP A 149 -5.19 -0.16 -9.60
C ASP A 149 -6.21 -0.26 -8.45
N LYS A 150 -6.75 -1.45 -8.26
CA LYS A 150 -7.63 -1.76 -7.14
C LYS A 150 -6.78 -2.16 -5.93
N VAL A 151 -6.85 -1.40 -4.85
CA VAL A 151 -6.08 -1.65 -3.62
C VAL A 151 -7.01 -2.09 -2.50
N SER A 152 -6.69 -3.19 -1.84
CA SER A 152 -7.36 -3.65 -0.64
C SER A 152 -6.35 -3.93 0.47
N VAL A 153 -6.75 -3.64 1.71
CA VAL A 153 -5.96 -3.96 2.89
C VAL A 153 -6.71 -5.01 3.71
N SER A 154 -6.00 -6.01 4.19
CA SER A 154 -6.53 -6.98 5.14
C SER A 154 -5.55 -7.16 6.29
N VAL A 155 -6.07 -7.24 7.51
CA VAL A 155 -5.26 -7.48 8.70
C VAL A 155 -5.38 -8.94 9.08
N LEU A 156 -4.25 -9.62 9.19
CA LEU A 156 -4.18 -10.97 9.70
C LEU A 156 -4.11 -10.89 11.24
N GLY A 157 -5.22 -11.19 11.90
CA GLY A 157 -5.32 -11.12 13.36
C GLY A 157 -6.27 -12.17 13.89
N GLY A 158 -5.94 -12.80 15.02
CA GLY A 158 -6.70 -13.93 15.53
C GLY A 158 -6.67 -15.11 14.55
N ARG A 159 -7.85 -15.65 14.18
CA ARG A 159 -8.00 -16.76 13.22
C ARG A 159 -8.60 -16.32 11.87
N THR A 160 -8.81 -15.04 11.68
CA THR A 160 -9.47 -14.51 10.49
C THR A 160 -8.72 -13.32 9.94
N ALA A 161 -8.81 -13.11 8.62
CA ALA A 161 -8.38 -11.86 8.01
C ALA A 161 -9.55 -10.87 8.01
N ARG A 162 -9.34 -9.69 8.58
CA ARG A 162 -10.31 -8.59 8.54
C ARG A 162 -10.05 -7.78 7.28
N ARG A 163 -10.81 -8.05 6.23
CA ARG A 163 -10.71 -7.30 4.98
C ARG A 163 -11.36 -5.93 5.12
N ARG A 164 -10.65 -4.90 4.66
CA ARG A 164 -11.18 -3.55 4.48
C ARG A 164 -11.68 -3.35 3.04
N THR A 165 -12.46 -2.32 2.83
CA THR A 165 -13.06 -2.05 1.51
C THR A 165 -11.96 -1.84 0.47
N ALA A 166 -12.12 -2.46 -0.69
CA ALA A 166 -11.24 -2.20 -1.81
C ALA A 166 -11.41 -0.76 -2.32
N LEU A 167 -10.30 -0.06 -2.49
CA LEU A 167 -10.23 1.32 -2.94
C LEU A 167 -9.69 1.38 -4.36
N ARG A 168 -10.07 2.40 -5.12
CA ARG A 168 -9.54 2.66 -6.47
C ARG A 168 -9.44 4.16 -6.71
N GLY A 169 -8.36 4.57 -7.38
CA GLY A 169 -8.10 5.94 -7.78
C GLY A 169 -7.46 6.80 -6.70
N SER A 170 -6.65 7.75 -7.12
CA SER A 170 -5.81 8.59 -6.27
C SER A 170 -6.61 9.42 -5.24
N GLY A 171 -7.87 9.77 -5.53
CA GLY A 171 -8.75 10.48 -4.60
C GLY A 171 -9.12 9.68 -3.33
N ARG A 172 -8.77 8.39 -3.25
CA ARG A 172 -9.03 7.53 -2.10
C ARG A 172 -7.85 7.40 -1.13
N ALA A 173 -6.76 8.11 -1.37
CA ALA A 173 -5.55 8.03 -0.56
C ALA A 173 -5.79 8.36 0.93
N LEU A 174 -6.52 9.43 1.24
CA LEU A 174 -6.84 9.78 2.63
C LEU A 174 -7.63 8.67 3.34
N ARG A 175 -8.56 8.03 2.64
CA ARG A 175 -9.31 6.91 3.18
C ARG A 175 -8.41 5.71 3.47
N LEU A 176 -7.43 5.43 2.59
CA LEU A 176 -6.42 4.39 2.85
C LEU A 176 -5.64 4.68 4.13
N LEU A 177 -5.18 5.93 4.32
CA LEU A 177 -4.45 6.33 5.52
C LEU A 177 -5.30 6.20 6.78
N SER A 178 -6.57 6.65 6.75
CA SER A 178 -7.52 6.48 7.84
C SER A 178 -7.74 5.00 8.19
N GLU A 179 -7.94 4.15 7.19
CA GLU A 179 -8.11 2.71 7.40
C GLU A 179 -6.86 2.04 8.00
N LEU A 180 -5.67 2.48 7.61
CA LEU A 180 -4.40 2.00 8.16
C LEU A 180 -4.17 2.53 9.58
N SER A 181 -4.51 3.79 9.87
CA SER A 181 -4.42 4.37 11.22
C SER A 181 -5.20 3.55 12.24
N ALA A 182 -6.38 3.10 11.86
CA ALA A 182 -7.30 2.35 12.73
C ALA A 182 -6.91 0.86 12.92
N ILE A 183 -5.72 0.44 12.50
CA ILE A 183 -5.22 -0.92 12.71
C ILE A 183 -4.45 -0.96 14.02
N ASP A 184 -4.83 -1.84 14.91
CA ASP A 184 -4.11 -2.16 16.13
C ASP A 184 -3.64 -3.61 16.11
N ALA A 185 -2.59 -3.91 16.87
CA ALA A 185 -2.15 -5.28 17.08
C ALA A 185 -3.23 -6.07 17.83
N ALA A 186 -3.29 -7.37 17.56
CA ALA A 186 -4.25 -8.23 18.23
C ALA A 186 -3.89 -8.44 19.71
N ASP A 187 -4.90 -8.28 20.58
CA ASP A 187 -4.79 -8.62 21.99
C ASP A 187 -5.01 -10.13 22.18
N GLY A 188 -3.99 -10.95 21.93
CA GLY A 188 -4.08 -12.39 22.17
C GLY A 188 -3.47 -13.25 21.06
N PRO A 189 -3.63 -14.59 21.18
CA PRO A 189 -3.01 -15.53 20.27
C PRO A 189 -3.56 -15.38 18.84
N THR A 190 -2.66 -15.35 17.89
CA THR A 190 -2.97 -15.25 16.46
C THR A 190 -2.66 -16.60 15.79
N ASP A 191 -3.62 -17.12 15.02
CA ASP A 191 -3.41 -18.24 14.11
C ASP A 191 -3.23 -17.69 12.70
N LEU A 192 -1.98 -17.29 12.38
CA LEU A 192 -1.65 -16.67 11.11
C LEU A 192 -1.94 -17.59 9.92
N VAL A 193 -1.82 -18.92 10.08
CA VAL A 193 -2.13 -19.87 9.00
C VAL A 193 -3.62 -19.86 8.68
N ALA A 194 -4.47 -19.91 9.70
CA ALA A 194 -5.92 -19.83 9.50
C ALA A 194 -6.33 -18.49 8.91
N ALA A 195 -5.72 -17.38 9.37
CA ALA A 195 -5.96 -16.05 8.85
C ALA A 195 -5.51 -15.91 7.38
N ALA A 196 -4.35 -16.44 7.03
CA ALA A 196 -3.84 -16.46 5.66
C ALA A 196 -4.73 -17.27 4.72
N ARG A 197 -5.18 -18.46 5.15
CA ARG A 197 -6.13 -19.29 4.40
C ARG A 197 -7.46 -18.56 4.18
N HIS A 198 -7.98 -17.89 5.21
CA HIS A 198 -9.18 -17.09 5.10
C HIS A 198 -8.99 -15.90 4.13
N ALA A 199 -7.83 -15.24 4.16
CA ALA A 199 -7.49 -14.19 3.21
C ALA A 199 -7.41 -14.74 1.78
N ALA A 200 -6.68 -15.84 1.57
CA ALA A 200 -6.54 -16.49 0.26
C ALA A 200 -7.89 -16.87 -0.36
N ALA A 201 -8.83 -17.38 0.45
CA ALA A 201 -10.19 -17.74 -0.01
C ALA A 201 -11.03 -16.52 -0.47
N GLN A 202 -10.69 -15.32 -0.01
CA GLN A 202 -11.37 -14.07 -0.41
C GLN A 202 -10.78 -13.41 -1.66
N LEU A 203 -9.64 -13.90 -2.14
CA LEU A 203 -9.00 -13.37 -3.33
C LEU A 203 -9.74 -13.87 -4.58
N SER A 204 -10.04 -12.95 -5.47
CA SER A 204 -10.68 -13.25 -6.75
C SER A 204 -9.82 -12.71 -7.89
N GLY A 205 -9.52 -13.59 -8.86
CA GLY A 205 -8.75 -13.21 -10.05
C GLY A 205 -7.24 -13.22 -9.84
N ARG A 206 -6.54 -12.61 -10.80
CA ARG A 206 -5.09 -12.39 -10.76
C ARG A 206 -4.78 -11.07 -10.09
N GLY A 207 -3.65 -10.98 -9.39
CA GLY A 207 -3.23 -9.74 -8.74
C GLY A 207 -1.88 -9.89 -8.06
N VAL A 208 -1.59 -8.95 -7.17
CA VAL A 208 -0.39 -8.96 -6.34
C VAL A 208 -0.82 -8.99 -4.87
N ILE A 209 -0.26 -9.92 -4.13
CA ILE A 209 -0.39 -9.99 -2.67
C ILE A 209 0.91 -9.45 -2.07
N VAL A 210 0.80 -8.48 -1.19
CA VAL A 210 1.94 -8.00 -0.40
C VAL A 210 1.70 -8.39 1.06
N LEU A 211 2.44 -9.39 1.54
CA LEU A 211 2.45 -9.76 2.96
C LEU A 211 3.48 -8.92 3.69
N ILE A 212 3.06 -8.21 4.75
CA ILE A 212 3.95 -7.42 5.62
C ILE A 212 3.89 -8.05 7.01
N SER A 213 4.99 -8.67 7.45
CA SER A 213 5.05 -9.44 8.70
C SER A 213 6.49 -9.52 9.20
N ASP A 214 6.67 -9.75 10.49
CA ASP A 214 7.96 -10.11 11.08
C ASP A 214 8.29 -11.60 10.93
N LEU A 215 7.34 -12.41 10.47
CA LEU A 215 7.50 -13.87 10.25
C LEU A 215 8.01 -14.62 11.47
N LEU A 216 7.79 -14.11 12.68
CA LEU A 216 8.23 -14.77 13.92
C LEU A 216 7.33 -15.94 14.33
N ASP A 217 6.19 -16.13 13.66
CA ASP A 217 5.35 -17.31 13.89
C ASP A 217 6.08 -18.58 13.42
N PRO A 218 6.19 -19.63 14.25
CA PRO A 218 6.83 -20.89 13.86
C PRO A 218 6.22 -21.55 12.60
N ALA A 219 5.00 -21.18 12.24
CA ALA A 219 4.32 -21.67 11.05
C ALA A 219 4.38 -20.69 9.86
N ALA A 220 5.28 -19.71 9.87
CA ALA A 220 5.40 -18.68 8.81
C ALA A 220 5.57 -19.30 7.41
N ASP A 221 6.31 -20.42 7.28
CA ASP A 221 6.44 -21.14 6.02
C ASP A 221 5.11 -21.68 5.48
N LYS A 222 4.18 -22.06 6.37
CA LYS A 222 2.82 -22.49 5.98
C LYS A 222 1.98 -21.31 5.53
N VAL A 223 2.11 -20.15 6.20
CA VAL A 223 1.46 -18.89 5.78
C VAL A 223 1.86 -18.54 4.35
N ILE A 224 3.16 -18.56 4.07
CA ILE A 224 3.70 -18.26 2.72
C ILE A 224 3.16 -19.25 1.69
N ARG A 225 3.15 -20.56 1.99
CA ARG A 225 2.62 -21.60 1.09
C ARG A 225 1.12 -21.41 0.79
N GLU A 226 0.31 -21.11 1.79
CA GLU A 226 -1.14 -20.85 1.61
C GLU A 226 -1.36 -19.67 0.66
N LEU A 227 -0.62 -18.58 0.83
CA LEU A 227 -0.73 -17.41 -0.04
C LEU A 227 -0.15 -17.63 -1.45
N ALA A 228 0.99 -18.34 -1.55
CA ALA A 228 1.63 -18.66 -2.82
C ALA A 228 0.82 -19.67 -3.66
N SER A 229 -0.09 -20.43 -3.04
CA SER A 229 -1.00 -21.35 -3.75
C SER A 229 -2.08 -20.64 -4.56
N THR A 230 -2.25 -19.33 -4.35
CA THR A 230 -3.23 -18.52 -5.09
C THR A 230 -2.74 -18.22 -6.52
N ARG A 231 -3.61 -17.63 -7.35
CA ARG A 231 -3.25 -17.20 -8.71
C ARG A 231 -2.54 -15.85 -8.77
N SER A 232 -2.30 -15.25 -7.60
CA SER A 232 -1.67 -13.92 -7.46
C SER A 232 -0.17 -14.07 -7.23
N GLU A 233 0.60 -13.07 -7.66
CA GLU A 233 2.00 -12.94 -7.32
C GLU A 233 2.13 -12.58 -5.84
N LEU A 234 2.99 -13.28 -5.10
CA LEU A 234 3.23 -13.02 -3.68
C LEU A 234 4.55 -12.28 -3.49
N ILE A 235 4.47 -11.12 -2.85
CA ILE A 235 5.60 -10.34 -2.38
C ILE A 235 5.57 -10.37 -0.85
N VAL A 236 6.70 -10.70 -0.24
CA VAL A 236 6.84 -10.70 1.23
C VAL A 236 7.75 -9.55 1.65
N LEU A 237 7.23 -8.64 2.46
CA LEU A 237 7.98 -7.60 3.12
C LEU A 237 8.25 -8.02 4.57
N HIS A 238 9.46 -8.51 4.82
CA HIS A 238 9.90 -8.94 6.14
C HIS A 238 10.33 -7.73 6.97
N VAL A 239 9.68 -7.50 8.11
CA VAL A 239 9.89 -6.34 8.98
C VAL A 239 10.48 -6.82 10.30
N LEU A 240 11.70 -6.40 10.57
CA LEU A 240 12.40 -6.69 11.84
C LEU A 240 12.80 -5.37 12.52
N SER A 241 12.78 -5.36 13.84
CA SER A 241 13.35 -4.26 14.60
C SER A 241 14.88 -4.40 14.70
N PRO A 242 15.63 -3.31 14.91
CA PRO A 242 17.07 -3.41 15.18
C PRO A 242 17.42 -4.32 16.33
N ASP A 243 16.61 -4.32 17.39
CA ASP A 243 16.81 -5.16 18.58
C ASP A 243 16.65 -6.67 18.28
N GLU A 244 15.94 -7.02 17.20
CA GLU A 244 15.78 -8.41 16.74
C GLU A 244 16.93 -8.84 15.82
N LEU A 245 17.54 -7.88 15.11
CA LEU A 245 18.70 -8.14 14.25
C LEU A 245 20.01 -8.23 15.05
N ASP A 246 20.16 -7.39 16.08
CA ASP A 246 21.32 -7.36 16.97
C ASP A 246 20.83 -7.23 18.42
N PRO A 247 20.39 -8.33 19.02
CA PRO A 247 19.84 -8.31 20.36
C PRO A 247 20.92 -7.85 21.35
N PRO A 248 20.64 -6.85 22.22
CA PRO A 248 21.58 -6.41 23.23
C PRO A 248 21.86 -7.59 24.16
N LEU A 249 23.11 -8.08 24.16
CA LEU A 249 23.58 -9.11 25.07
C LEU A 249 23.73 -8.50 26.47
N GLU A 250 22.63 -8.08 27.08
CA GLU A 250 22.61 -7.82 28.52
C GLU A 250 22.71 -9.15 29.24
N VAL A 251 23.93 -9.51 29.62
CA VAL A 251 24.18 -10.58 30.60
C VAL A 251 23.69 -10.04 31.94
N ASN A 252 22.40 -10.05 32.19
CA ASN A 252 21.85 -9.91 33.52
C ASN A 252 22.16 -11.19 34.30
N ALA A 253 23.27 -11.16 35.01
CA ALA A 253 23.57 -12.12 36.03
C ALA A 253 22.49 -12.02 37.14
N GLY A 254 21.47 -12.82 37.03
CA GLY A 254 20.50 -13.08 38.08
C GLY A 254 19.18 -12.34 37.97
N THR A 255 18.16 -13.05 37.58
CA THR A 255 16.70 -12.83 37.59
C THR A 255 16.06 -12.47 36.22
N GLY A 256 16.21 -13.32 35.25
CA GLY A 256 15.38 -13.30 34.05
C GLY A 256 14.78 -14.68 33.77
N PRO A 257 13.58 -14.77 33.15
CA PRO A 257 13.01 -16.06 32.80
C PRO A 257 13.93 -16.80 31.84
N ASN A 258 14.18 -18.04 32.19
CA ASN A 258 15.08 -19.01 31.56
C ASN A 258 14.51 -19.44 30.19
N TRP A 259 14.81 -18.73 29.12
CA TRP A 259 14.42 -19.12 27.74
C TRP A 259 15.62 -19.42 26.83
N LEU A 260 16.76 -19.75 27.45
CA LEU A 260 17.89 -20.40 26.81
C LEU A 260 17.91 -21.90 27.12
N GLU A 261 16.81 -22.63 26.96
CA GLU A 261 16.87 -24.08 26.73
C GLU A 261 16.69 -24.33 25.22
N VAL A 262 17.79 -24.22 24.51
CA VAL A 262 17.93 -24.85 23.20
C VAL A 262 18.18 -26.33 23.45
N LYS A 263 17.19 -27.16 23.17
CA LYS A 263 17.37 -28.58 22.93
C LYS A 263 17.62 -28.84 21.47
#